data_d7138237c9cc6d907f36b43ed68c03e4
#
_entry.id   d7138237c9cc6d907f36b43ed68c03e4
#
_cell.length_a   1.000
_cell.length_b   1.000
_cell.length_c   1.000
_cell.angle_alpha   90.00
_cell.angle_beta   90.00
_cell.angle_gamma   90.00
#
_symmetry.space_group_name_H-M   'P 1'
#
loop_
_entity.id
_entity.type
_entity.pdbx_description
1 polymer ?
#
loop_
_entity_poly.entity_id
_entity_poly.type
_entity_poly.pdbx_seq_one_letter_code
_entity_poly.pdbx_strand_id
1 'polypeptide(L)'
;THCISSAASDVYKRQIYKIEFYAAADGKEVMAEFLDSLPPKHQAKAFREIDLLERFGSSLKEPYVKHIDGEIWELRIRFSSDISRIFYFTWNFNTIVLLHGFVKKTQKTPRGEIETAQKRLLDYKSRHALTTQNQ
;
A
#
# COMPACT_ATOMS: atom_id res chain seq x y z
N THR A 1 -3.37 30.26 7.47
CA THR A 1 -3.95 29.01 7.08
C THR A 1 -3.71 27.91 8.09
N HIS A 2 -2.50 27.84 8.53
CA HIS A 2 -2.10 26.75 9.41
C HIS A 2 -2.66 26.89 10.81
N CYS A 3 -2.78 28.11 11.27
CA CYS A 3 -3.17 28.36 12.65
C CYS A 3 -4.58 27.90 12.93
N ILE A 4 -5.45 28.16 12.00
CA ILE A 4 -6.87 27.85 12.17
C ILE A 4 -7.08 26.36 12.32
N SER A 5 -6.37 25.62 11.53
CA SER A 5 -6.59 24.19 11.46
C SER A 5 -5.73 23.41 12.43
N SER A 6 -4.98 24.08 13.31
CA SER A 6 -4.01 23.35 14.13
C SER A 6 -4.67 22.28 14.98
N ALA A 7 -5.74 22.62 15.69
CA ALA A 7 -6.43 21.62 16.50
C ALA A 7 -7.09 20.55 15.63
N ALA A 8 -7.76 20.97 14.58
CA ALA A 8 -8.36 20.04 13.65
C ALA A 8 -7.32 19.19 12.96
N SER A 9 -6.19 19.82 12.62
CA SER A 9 -5.10 19.09 11.98
C SER A 9 -4.55 17.99 12.87
N ASP A 10 -4.45 18.28 14.16
CA ASP A 10 -3.94 17.27 15.09
C ASP A 10 -4.84 16.06 15.15
N VAL A 11 -6.16 16.30 15.13
CA VAL A 11 -7.10 15.19 15.11
C VAL A 11 -6.95 14.36 13.84
N TYR A 12 -6.86 15.05 12.71
CA TYR A 12 -6.70 14.36 11.43
C TYR A 12 -5.37 13.64 11.34
N LYS A 13 -4.31 14.26 11.86
CA LYS A 13 -2.98 13.65 11.80
C LYS A 13 -2.94 12.30 12.50
N ARG A 14 -3.72 12.13 13.57
CA ARG A 14 -3.77 10.86 14.26
C ARG A 14 -4.42 9.77 13.42
N GLN A 15 -5.21 10.17 12.41
CA GLN A 15 -5.91 9.23 11.54
C GLN A 15 -5.24 9.05 10.20
N ILE A 16 -4.20 9.85 9.91
CA ILE A 16 -3.47 9.74 8.65
C ILE A 16 -2.33 8.77 8.82
N TYR A 17 -2.30 7.79 7.94
CA TYR A 17 -1.24 6.80 7.91
C TYR A 17 -0.13 7.27 6.98
N LYS A 18 1.08 6.78 7.22
CA LYS A 18 2.19 7.04 6.33
C LYS A 18 2.24 5.97 5.26
N ILE A 19 2.37 6.37 4.00
CA ILE A 19 2.47 5.43 2.90
C ILE A 19 3.93 5.29 2.51
N GLU A 20 4.42 4.06 2.45
CA GLU A 20 5.76 3.75 1.98
C GLU A 20 5.67 2.79 0.81
N PHE A 21 6.50 3.01 -0.20
CA PHE A 21 6.61 2.12 -1.33
C PHE A 21 7.80 1.21 -1.10
N TYR A 22 7.55 -0.10 -1.12
CA TYR A 22 8.62 -1.06 -0.97
C TYR A 22 9.65 -0.89 -2.08
N ALA A 23 10.93 -0.89 -1.71
CA ALA A 23 12.03 -0.90 -2.65
C ALA A 23 12.91 -2.09 -2.34
N ALA A 24 13.41 -2.74 -3.39
CA ALA A 24 14.26 -3.90 -3.23
C ALA A 24 15.60 -3.53 -2.59
N ALA A 25 16.31 -4.53 -2.09
CA ALA A 25 17.58 -4.30 -1.41
C ALA A 25 18.62 -3.63 -2.32
N ASP A 26 18.51 -3.85 -3.62
CA ASP A 26 19.42 -3.23 -4.60
C ASP A 26 19.00 -1.81 -4.97
N GLY A 27 17.95 -1.27 -4.33
CA GLY A 27 17.48 0.08 -4.60
C GLY A 27 16.42 0.18 -5.69
N LYS A 28 16.02 -0.95 -6.28
CA LYS A 28 15.03 -0.93 -7.34
C LYS A 28 13.66 -0.60 -6.79
N GLU A 29 13.03 0.43 -7.33
CA GLU A 29 11.72 0.89 -6.88
C GLU A 29 10.61 0.19 -7.65
N VAL A 30 10.33 -1.05 -7.24
CA VAL A 30 9.40 -1.92 -7.97
C VAL A 30 7.97 -1.40 -7.97
N MET A 31 7.54 -0.74 -6.90
CA MET A 31 6.19 -0.20 -6.85
C MET A 31 6.04 1.03 -7.73
N ALA A 32 7.05 1.89 -7.75
CA ALA A 32 7.02 3.05 -8.63
C ALA A 32 6.97 2.61 -10.09
N GLU A 33 7.74 1.58 -10.43
CA GLU A 33 7.73 1.04 -11.78
C GLU A 33 6.35 0.49 -12.16
N PHE A 34 5.71 -0.21 -11.22
CA PHE A 34 4.39 -0.73 -11.48
C PHE A 34 3.39 0.39 -11.75
N LEU A 35 3.40 1.42 -10.91
CA LEU A 35 2.47 2.53 -11.08
C LEU A 35 2.73 3.29 -12.38
N ASP A 36 3.99 3.45 -12.75
CA ASP A 36 4.33 4.11 -14.00
C ASP A 36 3.88 3.31 -15.22
N SER A 37 3.72 2.01 -15.07
CA SER A 37 3.30 1.15 -16.18
C SER A 37 1.81 1.24 -16.48
N LEU A 38 1.04 1.83 -15.57
CA LEU A 38 -0.41 1.93 -15.76
C LEU A 38 -0.76 3.07 -16.73
N PRO A 39 -1.84 2.93 -17.51
CA PRO A 39 -2.30 4.03 -18.34
C PRO A 39 -2.62 5.26 -17.48
N PRO A 40 -2.50 6.48 -18.03
CA PRO A 40 -2.64 7.69 -17.21
C PRO A 40 -3.90 7.78 -16.36
N LYS A 41 -5.04 7.43 -16.92
CA LYS A 41 -6.28 7.51 -16.15
C LYS A 41 -6.36 6.43 -15.06
N HIS A 42 -5.85 5.25 -15.35
CA HIS A 42 -5.78 4.17 -14.38
C HIS A 42 -4.80 4.53 -13.26
N GLN A 43 -3.69 5.15 -13.63
CA GLN A 43 -2.70 5.60 -12.67
C GLN A 43 -3.30 6.65 -11.72
N ALA A 44 -4.07 7.60 -12.25
CA ALA A 44 -4.73 8.60 -11.43
C ALA A 44 -5.69 7.95 -10.44
N LYS A 45 -6.42 6.95 -10.90
CA LYS A 45 -7.34 6.21 -10.03
C LYS A 45 -6.56 5.48 -8.92
N ALA A 46 -5.41 4.90 -9.28
CA ALA A 46 -4.58 4.21 -8.31
C ALA A 46 -4.12 5.16 -7.21
N PHE A 47 -3.64 6.34 -7.58
CA PHE A 47 -3.22 7.31 -6.58
C PHE A 47 -4.37 7.78 -5.70
N ARG A 48 -5.56 7.88 -6.27
CA ARG A 48 -6.73 8.25 -5.48
C ARG A 48 -7.06 7.19 -4.44
N GLU A 49 -6.98 5.93 -4.82
CA GLU A 49 -7.24 4.85 -3.87
C GLU A 49 -6.15 4.76 -2.81
N ILE A 50 -4.91 5.05 -3.19
CA ILE A 50 -3.82 5.10 -2.22
C ILE A 50 -4.04 6.24 -1.22
N ASP A 51 -4.57 7.39 -1.68
CA ASP A 51 -4.92 8.48 -0.79
C ASP A 51 -5.99 8.06 0.22
N LEU A 52 -6.97 7.30 -0.22
CA LEU A 52 -7.99 6.78 0.68
C LEU A 52 -7.36 5.87 1.74
N LEU A 53 -6.43 5.05 1.32
CA LEU A 53 -5.74 4.17 2.24
C LEU A 53 -4.92 4.97 3.25
N GLU A 54 -4.31 6.05 2.82
CA GLU A 54 -3.56 6.92 3.71
C GLU A 54 -4.44 7.54 4.78
N ARG A 55 -5.65 7.93 4.39
CA ARG A 55 -6.57 8.60 5.30
C ARG A 55 -7.26 7.65 6.26
N PHE A 56 -7.68 6.50 5.77
CA PHE A 56 -8.53 5.60 6.55
C PHE A 56 -7.82 4.37 7.08
N GLY A 57 -6.72 3.97 6.42
CA GLY A 57 -5.91 2.86 6.92
C GLY A 57 -6.74 1.62 7.22
N SER A 58 -6.63 1.14 8.43
CA SER A 58 -7.32 -0.08 8.84
C SER A 58 -8.84 0.07 8.90
N SER A 59 -9.35 1.30 8.82
CA SER A 59 -10.80 1.51 8.78
C SER A 59 -11.38 1.30 7.39
N LEU A 60 -10.55 1.26 6.37
CA LEU A 60 -11.01 1.04 5.02
C LEU A 60 -11.52 -0.39 4.86
N LYS A 61 -12.69 -0.55 4.28
CA LYS A 61 -13.36 -1.85 4.16
C LYS A 61 -13.61 -2.23 2.71
N GLU A 62 -14.15 -3.43 2.51
CA GLU A 62 -14.57 -3.82 1.18
C GLU A 62 -15.60 -2.82 0.65
N PRO A 63 -15.65 -2.55 -0.63
CA PRO A 63 -14.90 -3.24 -1.71
C PRO A 63 -13.51 -2.69 -1.97
N TYR A 64 -13.05 -1.72 -1.17
CA TYR A 64 -11.76 -1.08 -1.45
C TYR A 64 -10.59 -1.98 -1.11
N VAL A 65 -10.69 -2.72 -0.01
CA VAL A 65 -9.61 -3.59 0.43
C VAL A 65 -10.17 -4.96 0.80
N LYS A 66 -9.26 -5.95 0.81
CA LYS A 66 -9.61 -7.30 1.18
C LYS A 66 -8.41 -7.96 1.86
N HIS A 67 -8.67 -8.71 2.91
CA HIS A 67 -7.62 -9.48 3.57
C HIS A 67 -7.24 -10.68 2.70
N ILE A 68 -5.94 -10.89 2.51
CA ILE A 68 -5.45 -11.98 1.65
C ILE A 68 -4.83 -13.10 2.46
N ASP A 69 -3.79 -12.79 3.26
CA ASP A 69 -3.06 -13.84 3.97
C ASP A 69 -2.20 -13.20 5.05
N GLY A 70 -2.33 -13.68 6.29
CA GLY A 70 -1.55 -13.16 7.39
C GLY A 70 -1.69 -11.66 7.54
N GLU A 71 -0.59 -10.94 7.38
CA GLU A 71 -0.60 -9.49 7.49
C GLU A 71 -0.87 -8.78 6.16
N ILE A 72 -1.00 -9.53 5.09
CA ILE A 72 -1.11 -8.96 3.74
C ILE A 72 -2.55 -8.68 3.40
N TRP A 73 -2.80 -7.44 2.98
CA TRP A 73 -4.09 -6.97 2.52
C TRP A 73 -3.97 -6.54 1.06
N GLU A 74 -5.09 -6.48 0.37
CA GLU A 74 -5.16 -6.16 -1.04
C GLU A 74 -5.96 -4.87 -1.22
N LEU A 75 -5.36 -3.87 -1.88
CA LEU A 75 -6.07 -2.67 -2.29
C LEU A 75 -6.55 -2.88 -3.72
N ARG A 76 -7.84 -2.73 -3.94
CA ARG A 76 -8.45 -2.94 -5.25
C ARG A 76 -8.64 -1.64 -5.97
N ILE A 77 -8.19 -1.58 -7.21
CA ILE A 77 -8.31 -0.39 -8.03
C ILE A 77 -9.05 -0.78 -9.30
N ARG A 78 -10.31 -0.36 -9.39
CA ARG A 78 -11.12 -0.64 -10.57
C ARG A 78 -11.06 0.52 -11.52
N PHE A 79 -10.80 0.23 -12.77
CA PHE A 79 -10.86 1.22 -13.83
C PHE A 79 -11.37 0.55 -15.09
N SER A 80 -12.60 0.90 -15.50
CA SER A 80 -13.26 0.25 -16.63
C SER A 80 -13.36 -1.25 -16.38
N SER A 81 -12.87 -2.07 -17.29
CA SER A 81 -12.90 -3.53 -17.13
C SER A 81 -11.66 -4.07 -16.44
N ASP A 82 -10.68 -3.21 -16.19
CA ASP A 82 -9.42 -3.64 -15.59
C ASP A 82 -9.45 -3.46 -14.10
N ILE A 83 -8.84 -4.40 -13.38
CA ILE A 83 -8.70 -4.33 -11.94
C ILE A 83 -7.24 -4.51 -11.58
N SER A 84 -6.64 -3.44 -11.04
CA SER A 84 -5.29 -3.52 -10.49
C SER A 84 -5.38 -3.86 -9.02
N ARG A 85 -4.40 -4.57 -8.53
CA ARG A 85 -4.33 -4.95 -7.14
C ARG A 85 -2.98 -4.57 -6.58
N ILE A 86 -2.98 -4.03 -5.36
CA ILE A 86 -1.75 -3.70 -4.66
C ILE A 86 -1.79 -4.39 -3.31
N PHE A 87 -0.81 -5.24 -3.05
CA PHE A 87 -0.69 -5.89 -1.75
C PHE A 87 0.07 -4.98 -0.80
N TYR A 88 -0.41 -4.87 0.43
CA TYR A 88 0.20 -4.01 1.42
C TYR A 88 0.08 -4.63 2.81
N PHE A 89 0.86 -4.09 3.76
CA PHE A 89 0.71 -4.46 5.17
C PHE A 89 0.97 -3.23 6.02
N THR A 90 0.62 -3.31 7.29
CA THR A 90 0.80 -2.19 8.21
C THR A 90 2.02 -2.46 9.09
N TRP A 91 2.91 -1.47 9.14
CA TRP A 91 4.15 -1.52 9.93
C TRP A 91 4.08 -0.46 11.02
N ASN A 92 4.38 -0.87 12.27
CA ASN A 92 4.39 0.04 13.42
C ASN A 92 3.08 0.81 13.61
N PHE A 93 1.95 0.16 13.31
CA PHE A 93 0.61 0.68 13.54
C PHE A 93 0.19 1.86 12.66
N ASN A 94 1.12 2.62 12.12
CA ASN A 94 0.74 3.83 11.37
C ASN A 94 1.39 3.94 10.00
N THR A 95 2.18 2.95 9.60
CA THR A 95 2.83 2.98 8.30
C THR A 95 2.26 1.86 7.43
N ILE A 96 1.80 2.22 6.24
CA ILE A 96 1.30 1.25 5.29
C ILE A 96 2.34 1.09 4.19
N VAL A 97 2.83 -0.13 4.04
CA VAL A 97 3.89 -0.44 3.09
C VAL A 97 3.29 -1.16 1.90
N LEU A 98 3.38 -0.56 0.73
CA LEU A 98 2.89 -1.15 -0.50
C LEU A 98 3.96 -2.10 -1.03
N LEU A 99 3.64 -3.39 -1.10
CA LEU A 99 4.61 -4.44 -1.38
C LEU A 99 4.68 -4.84 -2.85
N HIS A 100 3.53 -5.01 -3.48
CA HIS A 100 3.49 -5.58 -4.83
C HIS A 100 2.24 -5.15 -5.54
N GLY A 101 2.35 -4.83 -6.82
CA GLY A 101 1.21 -4.45 -7.64
C GLY A 101 1.14 -5.28 -8.90
N PHE A 102 -0.06 -5.57 -9.33
CA PHE A 102 -0.28 -6.31 -10.57
C PHE A 102 -1.68 -6.03 -11.11
N VAL A 103 -1.89 -6.31 -12.40
CA VAL A 103 -3.19 -6.18 -13.02
C VAL A 103 -3.81 -7.57 -13.06
N LYS A 104 -4.96 -7.71 -12.42
CA LYS A 104 -5.61 -9.00 -12.29
C LYS A 104 -6.53 -9.22 -13.47
N LYS A 105 -6.35 -10.35 -14.15
CA LYS A 105 -7.16 -10.70 -15.30
C LYS A 105 -8.13 -11.84 -15.02
N THR A 106 -8.02 -12.46 -13.85
CA THR A 106 -8.91 -13.53 -13.43
C THR A 106 -9.48 -13.19 -12.06
N GLN A 107 -10.55 -13.89 -11.67
CA GLN A 107 -11.14 -13.62 -10.36
C GLN A 107 -10.29 -14.12 -9.22
N LYS A 108 -9.54 -15.17 -9.46
CA LYS A 108 -8.72 -15.78 -8.41
C LYS A 108 -7.33 -15.11 -8.38
N THR A 109 -6.88 -14.75 -7.18
CA THR A 109 -5.56 -14.16 -7.03
C THR A 109 -4.48 -15.22 -7.25
N PRO A 110 -3.55 -14.99 -8.18
CA PRO A 110 -2.49 -15.97 -8.42
C PRO A 110 -1.60 -16.13 -7.19
N ARG A 111 -1.23 -17.38 -6.92
CA ARG A 111 -0.41 -17.69 -5.76
C ARG A 111 0.98 -17.06 -5.84
N GLY A 112 1.54 -16.98 -7.02
CA GLY A 112 2.85 -16.37 -7.22
C GLY A 112 2.90 -14.92 -6.79
N GLU A 113 1.81 -14.19 -7.00
CA GLU A 113 1.76 -12.80 -6.57
C GLU A 113 1.76 -12.69 -5.06
N ILE A 114 1.04 -13.59 -4.39
CA ILE A 114 1.01 -13.61 -2.93
C ILE A 114 2.40 -13.96 -2.39
N GLU A 115 3.07 -14.92 -3.00
CA GLU A 115 4.42 -15.31 -2.56
C GLU A 115 5.41 -14.17 -2.72
N THR A 116 5.30 -13.42 -3.81
CA THR A 116 6.16 -12.26 -4.02
C THR A 116 5.95 -11.24 -2.91
N ALA A 117 4.69 -10.98 -2.56
CA ALA A 117 4.37 -10.04 -1.49
C ALA A 117 4.90 -10.52 -0.15
N GLN A 118 4.79 -11.82 0.13
CA GLN A 118 5.28 -12.39 1.37
C GLN A 118 6.79 -12.25 1.50
N LYS A 119 7.52 -12.50 0.41
CA LYS A 119 8.96 -12.33 0.42
C LYS A 119 9.36 -10.89 0.69
N ARG A 120 8.67 -9.96 0.06
CA ARG A 120 8.96 -8.54 0.24
C ARG A 120 8.62 -8.07 1.64
N LEU A 121 7.54 -8.61 2.21
CA LEU A 121 7.17 -8.30 3.59
C LEU A 121 8.26 -8.73 4.55
N LEU A 122 8.76 -9.94 4.41
CA LEU A 122 9.82 -10.43 5.28
C LEU A 122 11.09 -9.63 5.10
N ASP A 123 11.43 -9.28 3.87
CA ASP A 123 12.59 -8.46 3.59
C ASP A 123 12.47 -7.09 4.25
N TYR A 124 11.32 -6.46 4.13
CA TYR A 124 11.08 -5.16 4.74
C TYR A 124 11.24 -5.23 6.25
N LYS A 125 10.62 -6.22 6.88
CA LYS A 125 10.70 -6.39 8.32
C LYS A 125 12.12 -6.61 8.79
N SER A 126 12.86 -7.44 8.06
CA SER A 126 14.25 -7.73 8.40
C SER A 126 15.10 -6.47 8.40
N ARG A 127 14.98 -5.67 7.36
CA ARG A 127 15.79 -4.46 7.24
C ARG A 127 15.41 -3.41 8.28
N HIS A 128 14.13 -3.27 8.54
CA HIS A 128 13.66 -2.21 9.45
C HIS A 128 13.76 -2.63 10.91
N ALA A 129 13.68 -3.91 11.20
CA ALA A 129 13.89 -4.39 12.55
C ALA A 129 15.32 -4.12 13.01
N LEU A 130 16.30 -4.34 12.11
CA LEU A 130 17.69 -4.07 12.42
C LEU A 130 17.92 -2.58 12.69
N THR A 131 17.30 -1.74 11.89
CA THR A 131 17.42 -0.30 12.07
C THR A 131 16.85 0.12 13.41
N THR A 132 15.71 -0.43 13.78
CA THR A 132 15.08 -0.12 15.06
C THR A 132 15.94 -0.55 16.23
N GLN A 133 16.57 -1.70 16.14
CA GLN A 133 17.41 -2.22 17.21
C GLN A 133 18.65 -1.37 17.43
N ASN A 134 19.12 -0.71 16.39
CA ASN A 134 20.33 0.12 16.49
C ASN A 134 20.05 1.50 17.08
N GLN A 135 18.81 1.82 17.29
CA GLN A 135 18.44 3.06 17.94
C GLN A 135 18.20 2.83 19.43
#